data_25977ea8928a92a5d292c633123cf1cd
#
_entry.id   25977ea8928a92a5d292c633123cf1cd
#
_cell.length_a   1.000
_cell.length_b   1.000
_cell.length_c   1.000
_cell.angle_alpha   90.00
_cell.angle_beta   90.00
_cell.angle_gamma   90.00
#
_symmetry.space_group_name_H-M   'P 1'
#
loop_
_entity.id
_entity.type
_entity.pdbx_description
1 polymer ?
#
loop_
_entity_poly.entity_id
_entity_poly.type
_entity_poly.pdbx_seq_one_letter_code
_entity_poly.pdbx_strand_id
1 'polypeptide(L)'
;MPGSQRQNEMFEASPVKNYIQEGNPFPVTSCGRRRNLGSPLEKRKRKKSNEPRKTTKGKGRNFRTVKEGAGMTSKGVKEYRRKNPGSKLKTAVTGKVKPGSKAAKRRKSFCARSKGWTGERGKAARRRWKC
;
A
#
# COMPACT_ATOMS: atom_id res chain seq x y z
N MET A 1 25.46 59.41 -12.50
CA MET A 1 26.35 58.24 -12.54
C MET A 1 25.69 57.13 -13.36
N PRO A 2 26.21 56.71 -14.48
CA PRO A 2 25.52 55.78 -15.36
C PRO A 2 25.50 54.33 -14.86
N GLY A 3 26.14 54.01 -13.75
CA GLY A 3 26.24 52.66 -13.22
C GLY A 3 25.04 52.18 -12.38
N SER A 4 24.30 53.08 -11.76
CA SER A 4 23.20 52.69 -10.87
C SER A 4 21.89 52.34 -11.62
N GLN A 5 21.69 52.95 -12.79
CA GLN A 5 20.52 52.66 -13.60
C GLN A 5 20.55 51.29 -14.24
N ARG A 6 21.71 50.83 -14.73
CA ARG A 6 21.85 49.47 -15.29
C ARG A 6 21.63 48.39 -14.27
N GLN A 7 22.01 48.60 -13.02
CA GLN A 7 21.75 47.62 -11.96
C GLN A 7 20.24 47.51 -11.60
N ASN A 8 19.53 48.62 -11.66
CA ASN A 8 18.12 48.62 -11.42
C ASN A 8 17.32 47.92 -12.55
N GLU A 9 17.73 48.16 -13.80
CA GLU A 9 17.09 47.50 -14.95
C GLU A 9 17.34 46.00 -14.95
N MET A 10 18.51 45.54 -14.57
CA MET A 10 18.80 44.11 -14.41
C MET A 10 17.99 43.46 -13.28
N PHE A 11 17.74 44.21 -12.21
CA PHE A 11 16.97 43.71 -11.08
C PHE A 11 15.46 43.65 -11.40
N GLU A 12 14.96 44.59 -12.21
CA GLU A 12 13.58 44.62 -12.65
C GLU A 12 13.24 43.51 -13.67
N ALA A 13 14.20 43.13 -14.48
CA ALA A 13 14.08 42.03 -15.44
C ALA A 13 14.32 40.64 -14.84
N SER A 14 14.57 40.53 -13.53
CA SER A 14 14.81 39.23 -12.93
C SER A 14 13.54 38.38 -12.87
N PRO A 15 13.58 37.11 -13.28
CA PRO A 15 12.40 36.23 -13.28
C PRO A 15 11.80 36.03 -11.89
N VAL A 16 12.57 36.27 -10.83
CA VAL A 16 12.11 36.19 -9.44
C VAL A 16 11.14 37.32 -9.10
N LYS A 17 11.37 38.54 -9.59
CA LYS A 17 10.48 39.69 -9.34
C LYS A 17 9.14 39.51 -10.05
N ASN A 18 9.15 39.09 -11.30
CA ASN A 18 7.93 38.77 -12.03
C ASN A 18 7.12 37.65 -11.36
N TYR A 19 7.79 36.64 -10.84
CA TYR A 19 7.15 35.54 -10.13
C TYR A 19 6.41 35.99 -8.87
N ILE A 20 6.96 36.95 -8.14
CA ILE A 20 6.30 37.53 -6.94
C ILE A 20 5.14 38.43 -7.34
N GLN A 21 5.26 39.19 -8.41
CA GLN A 21 4.20 40.09 -8.91
C GLN A 21 2.97 39.33 -9.45
N GLU A 22 3.15 38.14 -9.98
CA GLU A 22 2.08 37.30 -10.47
C GLU A 22 1.27 36.61 -9.36
N GLY A 23 1.47 36.99 -8.09
CA GLY A 23 0.70 36.46 -6.97
C GLY A 23 0.94 35.00 -6.65
N ASN A 24 2.07 34.46 -7.05
CA ASN A 24 2.43 33.07 -6.81
C ASN A 24 2.77 32.87 -5.33
N PRO A 25 1.95 32.11 -4.56
CA PRO A 25 2.11 32.02 -3.09
C PRO A 25 3.30 31.16 -2.64
N PHE A 26 4.06 30.60 -3.59
CA PHE A 26 5.15 29.67 -3.25
C PHE A 26 6.51 30.28 -3.47
N PRO A 27 7.38 30.35 -2.43
CA PRO A 27 8.75 30.77 -2.58
C PRO A 27 9.50 29.80 -3.47
N VAL A 28 10.20 30.33 -4.48
CA VAL A 28 11.12 29.56 -5.32
C VAL A 28 12.41 29.33 -4.53
N THR A 29 12.91 28.13 -4.51
CA THR A 29 14.26 27.87 -3.99
C THR A 29 15.30 28.49 -4.91
N SER A 30 16.49 28.77 -4.39
CA SER A 30 17.64 29.31 -5.16
C SER A 30 17.97 28.51 -6.44
N CYS A 31 17.53 27.28 -6.54
CA CYS A 31 17.69 26.41 -7.71
C CYS A 31 16.49 26.46 -8.68
N GLY A 32 15.51 27.34 -8.49
CA GLY A 32 14.33 27.43 -9.34
C GLY A 32 13.37 26.22 -9.25
N ARG A 33 13.66 25.25 -8.42
CA ARG A 33 12.75 24.12 -8.18
C ARG A 33 11.64 24.54 -7.23
N ARG A 34 10.42 24.44 -7.68
CA ARG A 34 9.27 24.53 -6.77
C ARG A 34 9.38 23.42 -5.74
N ARG A 35 9.59 23.78 -4.49
CA ARG A 35 9.26 22.81 -3.44
C ARG A 35 7.77 22.59 -3.53
N ASN A 36 7.38 21.38 -3.88
CA ASN A 36 6.02 20.91 -3.70
C ASN A 36 5.81 20.78 -2.18
N LEU A 37 5.70 21.92 -1.51
CA LEU A 37 5.13 21.99 -0.18
C LEU A 37 3.66 21.67 -0.40
N GLY A 38 3.39 20.38 -0.47
CA GLY A 38 2.03 19.90 -0.53
C GLY A 38 1.25 20.66 0.52
N SER A 39 0.17 21.31 0.10
CA SER A 39 -0.70 22.06 0.98
C SER A 39 -0.84 21.28 2.29
N PRO A 40 -0.62 21.89 3.48
CA PRO A 40 -0.75 21.19 4.77
C PRO A 40 -2.10 20.52 4.96
N LEU A 41 -3.08 20.90 4.15
CA LEU A 41 -4.45 20.36 4.16
C LEU A 41 -4.64 19.14 3.26
N GLU A 42 -3.73 18.87 2.31
CA GLU A 42 -3.71 17.63 1.57
C GLU A 42 -2.88 16.53 2.27
N LYS A 43 -3.12 16.32 3.54
CA LYS A 43 -2.91 14.98 4.06
C LYS A 43 -3.81 14.08 3.26
N ARG A 44 -3.25 13.45 2.21
CA ARG A 44 -3.93 12.38 1.46
C ARG A 44 -4.59 11.51 2.49
N LYS A 45 -5.91 11.62 2.59
CA LYS A 45 -6.71 10.71 3.43
C LYS A 45 -6.34 9.32 2.94
N ARG A 46 -5.42 8.65 3.64
CA ARG A 46 -5.06 7.27 3.32
C ARG A 46 -6.37 6.53 3.32
N LYS A 47 -6.81 6.09 2.15
CA LYS A 47 -8.01 5.25 2.04
C LYS A 47 -7.81 4.14 3.06
N LYS A 48 -8.65 4.11 4.09
CA LYS A 48 -8.58 3.05 5.11
C LYS A 48 -8.72 1.75 4.35
N SER A 49 -7.63 0.97 4.28
CA SER A 49 -7.67 -0.31 3.59
C SER A 49 -8.67 -1.20 4.31
N ASN A 50 -9.57 -1.82 3.58
CA ASN A 50 -10.52 -2.80 4.13
C ASN A 50 -9.82 -4.10 4.55
N GLU A 51 -8.50 -4.16 4.41
CA GLU A 51 -7.72 -5.29 4.89
C GLU A 51 -7.48 -5.23 6.41
N PRO A 52 -7.45 -6.38 7.09
CA PRO A 52 -7.06 -6.44 8.49
C PRO A 52 -5.59 -6.06 8.65
N ARG A 53 -5.25 -5.47 9.80
CA ARG A 53 -3.89 -5.06 10.12
C ARG A 53 -2.92 -6.24 9.97
N LYS A 54 -1.80 -6.03 9.29
CA LYS A 54 -0.77 -7.07 9.05
C LYS A 54 0.04 -7.37 10.32
N THR A 55 -0.55 -8.04 11.28
CA THR A 55 0.12 -8.50 12.50
C THR A 55 0.47 -9.98 12.40
N THR A 56 1.75 -10.33 12.59
CA THR A 56 2.26 -11.71 12.51
C THR A 56 2.74 -12.26 13.85
N LYS A 57 2.90 -11.41 14.85
CA LYS A 57 3.38 -11.78 16.20
C LYS A 57 2.23 -11.72 17.23
N GLY A 58 2.34 -12.52 18.29
CA GLY A 58 1.40 -12.53 19.42
C GLY A 58 0.12 -13.36 19.20
N LYS A 59 -0.59 -13.61 20.31
CA LYS A 59 -1.84 -14.41 20.33
C LYS A 59 -2.98 -13.77 19.49
N GLY A 60 -2.97 -12.46 19.36
CA GLY A 60 -3.99 -11.69 18.61
C GLY A 60 -3.69 -11.43 17.13
N ARG A 61 -2.73 -12.09 16.55
CA ARG A 61 -2.27 -11.85 15.17
C ARG A 61 -3.32 -12.18 14.10
N ASN A 62 -3.35 -11.40 13.06
CA ASN A 62 -4.26 -11.59 11.93
C ASN A 62 -3.66 -12.47 10.83
N PHE A 63 -2.34 -12.55 10.75
CA PHE A 63 -1.61 -13.33 9.74
C PHE A 63 -0.64 -14.31 10.40
N ARG A 64 -0.36 -15.40 9.71
CA ARG A 64 0.65 -16.39 10.08
C ARG A 64 2.00 -15.99 9.53
N THR A 65 3.07 -16.42 10.20
CA THR A 65 4.43 -16.31 9.69
C THR A 65 4.67 -17.25 8.50
N VAL A 66 5.74 -17.02 7.76
CA VAL A 66 6.15 -17.90 6.65
C VAL A 66 6.45 -19.32 7.14
N LYS A 67 7.09 -19.45 8.31
CA LYS A 67 7.37 -20.74 8.95
C LYS A 67 6.10 -21.56 9.21
N GLU A 68 5.02 -20.92 9.58
CA GLU A 68 3.72 -21.55 9.86
C GLU A 68 2.82 -21.73 8.63
N GLY A 69 3.36 -21.45 7.44
CA GLY A 69 2.67 -21.64 6.18
C GLY A 69 1.88 -20.44 5.69
N ALA A 70 2.20 -19.23 6.14
CA ALA A 70 1.60 -17.97 5.70
C ALA A 70 0.04 -17.96 5.72
N GLY A 71 -0.57 -16.87 5.23
CA GLY A 71 -2.03 -16.76 5.18
C GLY A 71 -2.65 -16.15 6.43
N MET A 72 -3.97 -15.97 6.40
CA MET A 72 -4.72 -15.38 7.52
C MET A 72 -5.02 -16.40 8.61
N THR A 73 -5.03 -15.93 9.86
CA THR A 73 -5.57 -16.67 11.01
C THR A 73 -7.11 -16.62 11.00
N SER A 74 -7.75 -17.43 11.84
CA SER A 74 -9.21 -17.34 12.02
C SER A 74 -9.68 -15.97 12.47
N LYS A 75 -8.88 -15.29 13.33
CA LYS A 75 -9.13 -13.92 13.76
C LYS A 75 -9.03 -12.95 12.59
N GLY A 76 -7.96 -13.04 11.78
CA GLY A 76 -7.79 -12.21 10.59
C GLY A 76 -8.94 -12.36 9.60
N VAL A 77 -9.42 -13.58 9.38
CA VAL A 77 -10.59 -13.83 8.51
C VAL A 77 -11.87 -13.22 9.10
N LYS A 78 -12.11 -13.32 10.40
CA LYS A 78 -13.25 -12.68 11.06
C LYS A 78 -13.20 -11.16 10.92
N GLU A 79 -12.04 -10.56 11.15
CA GLU A 79 -11.85 -9.12 11.00
C GLU A 79 -12.03 -8.66 9.53
N TYR A 80 -11.51 -9.43 8.59
CA TYR A 80 -11.70 -9.15 7.16
C TYR A 80 -13.19 -9.17 6.79
N ARG A 81 -13.93 -10.18 7.24
CA ARG A 81 -15.38 -10.27 6.97
C ARG A 81 -16.17 -9.13 7.60
N ARG A 82 -15.80 -8.69 8.80
CA ARG A 82 -16.42 -7.54 9.46
C ARG A 82 -16.24 -6.25 8.64
N LYS A 83 -15.06 -6.08 8.05
CA LYS A 83 -14.76 -4.90 7.21
C LYS A 83 -15.32 -5.00 5.79
N ASN A 84 -15.57 -6.22 5.34
CA ASN A 84 -16.08 -6.51 4.00
C ASN A 84 -17.33 -7.39 4.13
N PRO A 85 -18.51 -6.80 4.41
CA PRO A 85 -19.75 -7.54 4.47
C PRO A 85 -20.01 -8.23 3.10
N GLY A 86 -20.53 -9.45 3.12
CA GLY A 86 -20.71 -10.28 1.93
C GLY A 86 -19.50 -11.15 1.53
N SER A 87 -18.31 -10.93 2.13
CA SER A 87 -17.15 -11.77 1.84
C SER A 87 -17.30 -13.21 2.35
N LYS A 88 -17.11 -14.17 1.46
CA LYS A 88 -17.11 -15.62 1.76
C LYS A 88 -15.71 -16.17 2.07
N LEU A 89 -14.75 -15.29 2.45
CA LEU A 89 -13.37 -15.69 2.76
C LEU A 89 -13.34 -16.71 3.91
N LYS A 90 -12.58 -17.78 3.75
CA LYS A 90 -12.36 -18.85 4.74
C LYS A 90 -10.85 -19.09 4.91
N THR A 91 -10.47 -19.70 6.04
CA THR A 91 -9.09 -20.12 6.28
C THR A 91 -8.66 -21.24 5.31
N ALA A 92 -7.34 -21.50 5.27
CA ALA A 92 -6.77 -22.59 4.46
C ALA A 92 -7.36 -23.96 4.85
N VAL A 93 -7.50 -24.82 3.87
CA VAL A 93 -7.94 -26.21 4.05
C VAL A 93 -6.72 -27.07 4.33
N THR A 94 -6.49 -27.43 5.59
CA THR A 94 -5.29 -28.16 6.04
C THR A 94 -5.54 -29.63 6.36
N GLY A 95 -6.79 -30.00 6.66
CA GLY A 95 -7.19 -31.37 7.06
C GLY A 95 -7.30 -32.36 5.89
N LYS A 96 -7.59 -33.61 6.22
CA LYS A 96 -8.03 -34.62 5.25
C LYS A 96 -9.38 -34.16 4.66
N VAL A 97 -9.55 -34.29 3.37
CA VAL A 97 -10.71 -33.78 2.65
C VAL A 97 -11.29 -34.89 1.79
N LYS A 98 -12.57 -35.16 1.92
CA LYS A 98 -13.26 -36.11 1.06
C LYS A 98 -13.24 -35.62 -0.40
N PRO A 99 -12.95 -36.49 -1.38
CA PRO A 99 -13.02 -36.15 -2.80
C PRO A 99 -14.41 -35.60 -3.14
N GLY A 100 -14.52 -34.62 -4.04
CA GLY A 100 -15.80 -34.01 -4.42
C GLY A 100 -16.35 -32.94 -3.46
N SER A 101 -15.87 -32.87 -2.22
CA SER A 101 -16.35 -31.90 -1.25
C SER A 101 -16.05 -30.44 -1.63
N LYS A 102 -16.83 -29.49 -1.09
CA LYS A 102 -16.58 -28.04 -1.28
C LYS A 102 -15.17 -27.63 -0.83
N ALA A 103 -14.62 -28.30 0.20
CA ALA A 103 -13.27 -28.07 0.67
C ALA A 103 -12.21 -28.58 -0.33
N ALA A 104 -12.45 -29.74 -0.96
CA ALA A 104 -11.59 -30.28 -2.02
C ALA A 104 -11.56 -29.35 -3.24
N LYS A 105 -12.72 -28.88 -3.68
CA LYS A 105 -12.81 -27.90 -4.79
C LYS A 105 -12.05 -26.61 -4.48
N ARG A 106 -12.14 -26.08 -3.25
CA ARG A 106 -11.39 -24.90 -2.81
C ARG A 106 -9.87 -25.15 -2.82
N ARG A 107 -9.41 -26.32 -2.33
CA ARG A 107 -7.99 -26.68 -2.36
C ARG A 107 -7.49 -26.74 -3.81
N LYS A 108 -8.18 -27.49 -4.69
CA LYS A 108 -7.84 -27.59 -6.11
C LYS A 108 -7.74 -26.22 -6.78
N SER A 109 -8.73 -25.35 -6.56
CA SER A 109 -8.76 -23.98 -7.09
C SER A 109 -7.58 -23.12 -6.57
N PHE A 110 -7.25 -23.21 -5.29
CA PHE A 110 -6.10 -22.51 -4.74
C PHE A 110 -4.79 -23.02 -5.33
N CYS A 111 -4.59 -24.32 -5.39
CA CYS A 111 -3.39 -24.96 -5.92
C CYS A 111 -3.15 -24.59 -7.39
N ALA A 112 -4.21 -24.57 -8.19
CA ALA A 112 -4.13 -24.15 -9.60
C ALA A 112 -3.68 -22.70 -9.73
N ARG A 113 -4.32 -21.77 -9.02
CA ARG A 113 -3.97 -20.32 -9.07
C ARG A 113 -2.59 -20.01 -8.53
N SER A 114 -2.14 -20.74 -7.54
CA SER A 114 -0.86 -20.51 -6.89
C SER A 114 0.31 -21.26 -7.54
N LYS A 115 0.10 -21.96 -8.63
CA LYS A 115 1.14 -22.78 -9.31
C LYS A 115 2.39 -21.97 -9.67
N GLY A 116 2.23 -20.74 -10.12
CA GLY A 116 3.32 -19.83 -10.50
C GLY A 116 3.93 -19.03 -9.35
N TRP A 117 3.55 -19.26 -8.09
CA TRP A 117 4.08 -18.49 -6.98
C TRP A 117 5.46 -18.98 -6.58
N THR A 118 6.50 -18.20 -6.91
CA THR A 118 7.91 -18.54 -6.68
C THR A 118 8.43 -18.05 -5.32
N GLY A 119 7.84 -17.00 -4.73
CA GLY A 119 8.26 -16.43 -3.45
C GLY A 119 8.07 -17.38 -2.28
N GLU A 120 8.93 -17.26 -1.25
CA GLU A 120 8.88 -18.10 -0.04
C GLU A 120 7.50 -18.13 0.62
N ARG A 121 6.85 -16.97 0.72
CA ARG A 121 5.50 -16.86 1.28
C ARG A 121 4.47 -17.66 0.46
N GLY A 122 4.60 -17.64 -0.85
CA GLY A 122 3.74 -18.40 -1.76
C GLY A 122 3.97 -19.90 -1.61
N LYS A 123 5.25 -20.33 -1.59
CA LYS A 123 5.65 -21.72 -1.36
C LYS A 123 5.16 -22.24 0.00
N ALA A 124 5.29 -21.43 1.05
CA ALA A 124 4.80 -21.77 2.39
C ALA A 124 3.26 -21.91 2.42
N ALA A 125 2.54 -21.04 1.76
CA ALA A 125 1.09 -21.14 1.64
C ALA A 125 0.67 -22.41 0.88
N ARG A 126 1.35 -22.77 -0.20
CA ARG A 126 1.10 -24.02 -0.96
C ARG A 126 1.31 -25.26 -0.12
N ARG A 127 2.44 -25.33 0.62
CA ARG A 127 2.71 -26.44 1.57
C ARG A 127 1.57 -26.58 2.57
N ARG A 128 1.10 -25.47 3.13
CA ARG A 128 0.01 -25.47 4.09
C ARG A 128 -1.31 -25.97 3.50
N TRP A 129 -1.62 -25.63 2.26
CA TRP A 129 -2.79 -26.10 1.54
C TRP A 129 -2.67 -27.55 1.06
N LYS A 130 -1.50 -28.14 1.22
CA LYS A 130 -1.16 -29.48 0.72
C LYS A 130 -1.36 -29.57 -0.80
N CYS A 131 -0.84 -28.58 -1.50
CA CYS A 131 -0.68 -28.63 -2.93
C CYS A 131 0.57 -29.50 -3.25
#